data_ead31f2beaec0370b15454bd5bb997a7
#
_entry.id   ead31f2beaec0370b15454bd5bb997a7
#
_cell.length_a   1.000
_cell.length_b   1.000
_cell.length_c   1.000
_cell.angle_alpha   90.00
_cell.angle_beta   90.00
_cell.angle_gamma   90.00
#
_symmetry.space_group_name_H-M   'P 1'
#
loop_
_entity.id
_entity.type
_entity.pdbx_description
1 polymer ?
#
loop_
_entity_poly.entity_id
_entity_poly.type
_entity_poly.pdbx_seq_one_letter_code
_entity_poly.pdbx_strand_id
1 'polypeptide(L)'
;MTRHRDQAAIRIRNRYAALHVARLEPGESVAVPDAPFVHVYVTRGQMDLEAQGLLDAGDAARLTAAGERRLGAVEPSEVLIWEMYASLSPTASI
;
A
#
# COMPACT_ATOMS: atom_id res chain seq x y z
N MET A 1 -4.73 -5.58 -21.25
CA MET A 1 -4.47 -5.51 -20.75
C MET A 1 -4.01 -6.07 -19.86
N THR A 2 -3.95 -6.43 -19.62
CA THR A 2 -3.48 -7.03 -18.91
C THR A 2 -2.55 -6.65 -17.97
N ARG A 3 -2.19 -5.72 -17.78
CA ARG A 3 -1.31 -5.28 -16.98
C ARG A 3 -1.65 -5.32 -15.61
N HIS A 4 -2.86 -5.49 -15.17
CA HIS A 4 -3.11 -5.52 -13.81
C HIS A 4 -2.58 -6.71 -13.14
N ARG A 5 -2.34 -7.76 -13.82
CA ARG A 5 -1.84 -8.91 -13.14
C ARG A 5 -0.43 -8.67 -12.70
N ASP A 6 0.24 -7.73 -13.26
CA ASP A 6 1.58 -7.43 -12.86
C ASP A 6 1.60 -6.65 -11.58
N GLN A 7 0.52 -6.02 -11.27
CA GLN A 7 0.48 -5.12 -10.14
C GLN A 7 0.22 -5.80 -8.83
N ALA A 8 -0.48 -6.91 -8.86
CA ALA A 8 -0.85 -7.54 -7.61
C ALA A 8 -0.26 -8.93 -7.54
N ALA A 9 1.01 -8.97 -7.26
CA ALA A 9 1.71 -10.22 -7.28
C ALA A 9 1.34 -11.13 -6.12
N ILE A 10 1.25 -10.59 -4.93
CA ILE A 10 1.04 -11.40 -3.74
C ILE A 10 0.02 -10.75 -2.84
N ARG A 11 -0.82 -11.59 -2.25
CA ARG A 11 -1.80 -11.11 -1.32
C ARG A 11 -1.90 -12.11 -0.19
N ILE A 12 -1.55 -11.69 1.01
CA ILE A 12 -1.58 -12.50 2.20
C ILE A 12 -2.62 -11.94 3.13
N ARG A 13 -3.49 -12.79 3.64
CA ARG A 13 -4.64 -12.32 4.38
C ARG A 13 -4.95 -13.18 5.59
N ASN A 14 -5.34 -12.53 6.67
CA ASN A 14 -5.94 -13.22 7.79
C ASN A 14 -7.12 -12.35 8.25
N ARG A 15 -7.77 -12.72 9.35
CA ARG A 15 -9.00 -12.00 9.74
C ARG A 15 -8.77 -10.54 10.13
N TYR A 16 -7.56 -10.17 10.49
CA TYR A 16 -7.29 -8.81 10.95
C TYR A 16 -6.47 -7.98 10.00
N ALA A 17 -5.83 -8.60 9.05
CA ALA A 17 -4.92 -7.88 8.18
C ALA A 17 -4.79 -8.54 6.82
N ALA A 18 -4.43 -7.74 5.85
CA ALA A 18 -4.08 -8.22 4.52
C ALA A 18 -2.86 -7.49 4.06
N LEU A 19 -1.95 -8.19 3.41
CA LEU A 19 -0.76 -7.60 2.84
C LEU A 19 -0.86 -7.68 1.32
N HIS A 20 -0.67 -6.56 0.67
CA HIS A 20 -0.63 -6.49 -0.79
C HIS A 20 0.77 -6.10 -1.22
N VAL A 21 1.30 -6.77 -2.21
CA VAL A 21 2.58 -6.41 -2.80
C VAL A 21 2.32 -6.06 -4.25
N ALA A 22 2.73 -4.89 -4.66
CA ALA A 22 2.51 -4.43 -6.01
C ALA A 22 3.80 -3.92 -6.63
N ARG A 23 3.99 -4.22 -7.90
CA ARG A 23 5.09 -3.67 -8.69
C ARG A 23 4.47 -2.88 -9.81
N LEU A 24 4.94 -1.65 -9.97
CA LEU A 24 4.34 -0.72 -10.91
C LEU A 24 5.40 -0.09 -11.78
N GLU A 25 5.04 0.12 -13.04
CA GLU A 25 5.86 0.88 -13.96
C GLU A 25 5.45 2.35 -13.89
N PRO A 26 6.29 3.27 -14.35
CA PRO A 26 5.95 4.69 -14.32
C PRO A 26 4.60 4.93 -14.98
N GLY A 27 3.77 5.70 -14.34
CA GLY A 27 2.44 6.01 -14.84
C GLY A 27 1.35 5.05 -14.41
N GLU A 28 1.72 3.90 -13.88
CA GLU A 28 0.73 2.96 -13.35
C GLU A 28 0.38 3.33 -11.91
N SER A 29 -0.80 2.96 -11.48
CA SER A 29 -1.22 3.24 -10.12
C SER A 29 -2.07 2.13 -9.56
N VAL A 30 -2.17 2.10 -8.23
CA VAL A 30 -3.04 1.17 -7.55
C VAL A 30 -3.85 1.95 -6.52
N ALA A 31 -4.99 1.43 -6.16
CA ALA A 31 -5.80 2.02 -5.12
C ALA A 31 -5.34 1.50 -3.77
N VAL A 32 -5.10 2.41 -2.84
CA VAL A 32 -4.85 2.04 -1.46
C VAL A 32 -6.21 1.88 -0.82
N PRO A 33 -6.50 0.74 -0.24
CA PRO A 33 -7.85 0.48 0.25
C PRO A 33 -8.26 1.38 1.41
N ASP A 34 -9.57 1.54 1.54
CA ASP A 34 -10.13 2.28 2.65
C ASP A 34 -10.33 1.30 3.80
N ALA A 35 -9.38 1.24 4.68
CA ALA A 35 -9.45 0.38 5.86
C ALA A 35 -9.17 1.24 7.09
N PRO A 36 -9.54 0.78 8.27
CA PRO A 36 -9.30 1.58 9.47
C PRO A 36 -7.83 1.97 9.63
N PHE A 37 -6.93 1.06 9.30
CA PHE A 37 -5.50 1.35 9.39
C PHE A 37 -4.82 0.81 8.16
N VAL A 38 -4.02 1.64 7.51
CA VAL A 38 -3.26 1.23 6.33
C VAL A 38 -1.82 1.70 6.48
N HIS A 39 -0.90 0.82 6.19
CA HIS A 39 0.51 1.16 6.21
C HIS A 39 1.07 0.91 4.82
N VAL A 40 1.62 1.95 4.21
CA VAL A 40 2.18 1.89 2.88
C VAL A 40 3.70 2.01 3.01
N TYR A 41 4.43 1.07 2.45
CA TYR A 41 5.89 1.10 2.53
C TYR A 41 6.47 0.89 1.13
N VAL A 42 7.22 1.85 0.64
CA VAL A 42 7.84 1.77 -0.68
C VAL A 42 9.19 1.11 -0.52
N THR A 43 9.37 -0.05 -1.16
CA THR A 43 10.62 -0.78 -1.07
C THR A 43 11.57 -0.42 -2.19
N ARG A 44 11.05 0.05 -3.33
CA ARG A 44 11.86 0.42 -4.48
C ARG A 44 11.21 1.55 -5.22
N GLY A 45 12.02 2.43 -5.79
CA GLY A 45 11.55 3.47 -6.67
C GLY A 45 11.01 4.68 -5.96
N GLN A 46 10.10 5.37 -6.61
CA GLN A 46 9.47 6.55 -6.06
C GLN A 46 8.00 6.54 -6.45
N MET A 47 7.15 6.81 -5.50
CA MET A 47 5.71 6.79 -5.72
C MET A 47 5.08 8.05 -5.16
N ASP A 48 3.94 8.43 -5.74
CA ASP A 48 3.19 9.60 -5.32
C ASP A 48 1.91 9.11 -4.67
N LEU A 49 1.78 9.36 -3.39
CA LEU A 49 0.57 8.97 -2.65
C LEU A 49 -0.35 10.16 -2.58
N GLU A 50 -1.54 10.01 -3.10
CA GLU A 50 -2.56 11.06 -3.14
C GLU A 50 -2.70 11.70 -1.77
N ALA A 51 -2.63 13.02 -1.72
CA ALA A 51 -2.76 13.84 -0.52
C ALA A 51 -1.58 13.76 0.46
N GLN A 52 -0.60 12.89 0.19
CA GLN A 52 0.57 12.78 1.04
C GLN A 52 1.83 13.27 0.35
N GLY A 53 1.94 13.06 -0.95
CA GLY A 53 3.11 13.46 -1.71
C GLY A 53 4.02 12.29 -2.04
N LEU A 54 5.26 12.61 -2.34
CA LEU A 54 6.21 11.62 -2.83
C LEU A 54 6.80 10.77 -1.71
N LEU A 55 6.92 9.49 -1.99
CA LEU A 55 7.55 8.53 -1.10
C LEU A 55 8.70 7.88 -1.86
N ASP A 56 9.88 7.92 -1.30
CA ASP A 56 11.05 7.26 -1.88
C ASP A 56 11.22 5.88 -1.27
N ALA A 57 12.09 5.08 -1.87
CA ALA A 57 12.38 3.77 -1.32
C ALA A 57 12.82 3.92 0.14
N GLY A 58 12.21 3.15 1.01
CA GLY A 58 12.46 3.23 2.44
C GLY A 58 11.48 4.10 3.20
N ASP A 59 10.66 4.88 2.49
CA ASP A 59 9.67 5.71 3.14
C ASP A 59 8.39 4.94 3.39
N ALA A 60 7.68 5.35 4.43
CA ALA A 60 6.42 4.73 4.78
C ALA A 60 5.39 5.80 5.13
N ALA A 61 4.13 5.47 4.93
CA ALA A 61 3.02 6.33 5.32
C ALA A 61 2.00 5.51 6.08
N ARG A 62 1.42 6.10 7.10
CA ARG A 62 0.34 5.48 7.84
C ARG A 62 -0.92 6.25 7.59
N LEU A 63 -1.97 5.53 7.26
CA LEU A 63 -3.27 6.15 7.02
C LEU A 63 -4.26 5.56 8.01
N THR A 64 -5.03 6.43 8.63
CA THR A 64 -6.03 6.00 9.59
C THR A 64 -7.36 6.55 9.12
N ALA A 65 -8.26 5.66 8.74
CA ALA A 65 -9.59 6.04 8.27
C ALA A 65 -9.53 7.16 7.23
N ALA A 66 -8.56 7.05 6.33
CA ALA A 66 -8.30 8.13 5.38
C ALA A 66 -9.12 8.04 4.10
N GLY A 67 -9.86 6.97 3.92
CA GLY A 67 -10.57 6.74 2.67
C GLY A 67 -9.64 6.16 1.62
N GLU A 68 -10.20 5.83 0.48
CA GLU A 68 -9.42 5.27 -0.60
C GLU A 68 -8.52 6.34 -1.20
N ARG A 69 -7.27 5.99 -1.44
CA ARG A 69 -6.29 6.89 -2.03
C ARG A 69 -5.63 6.21 -3.21
N ARG A 70 -5.12 7.01 -4.12
CA ARG A 70 -4.41 6.48 -5.27
C ARG A 70 -2.91 6.59 -5.04
N LEU A 71 -2.18 5.55 -5.39
CA LEU A 71 -0.74 5.51 -5.24
C LEU A 71 -0.16 5.25 -6.63
N GLY A 72 0.55 6.20 -7.18
CA GLY A 72 1.07 6.13 -8.54
C GLY A 72 2.58 6.03 -8.57
N ALA A 73 3.11 5.27 -9.51
CA ALA A 73 4.55 5.13 -9.65
C ALA A 73 5.12 6.25 -10.50
N VAL A 74 6.16 6.89 -10.01
CA VAL A 74 6.90 7.91 -10.75
C VAL A 74 8.01 7.24 -11.54
N GLU A 75 8.56 6.16 -11.01
CA GLU A 75 9.57 5.34 -11.68
C GLU A 75 9.25 3.90 -11.33
N PRO A 76 9.96 2.92 -11.91
CA PRO A 76 9.65 1.53 -11.58
C PRO A 76 9.74 1.33 -10.08
N SER A 77 8.67 0.84 -9.49
CA SER A 77 8.53 0.83 -8.03
C SER A 77 7.94 -0.46 -7.52
N GLU A 78 8.20 -0.71 -6.24
CA GLU A 78 7.57 -1.81 -5.53
C GLU A 78 7.08 -1.28 -4.20
N VAL A 79 5.88 -1.71 -3.81
CA VAL A 79 5.26 -1.22 -2.60
C VAL A 79 4.58 -2.35 -1.85
N LEU A 80 4.62 -2.25 -0.53
CA LEU A 80 3.89 -3.14 0.36
C LEU A 80 2.78 -2.32 0.99
N ILE A 81 1.58 -2.85 0.96
CA ILE A 81 0.43 -2.17 1.56
C ILE A 81 -0.22 -3.11 2.55
N TRP A 82 -0.19 -2.72 3.81
CA TRP A 82 -0.85 -3.45 4.88
C TRP A 82 -2.20 -2.82 5.16
N GLU A 83 -3.25 -3.62 5.04
CA GLU A 83 -4.61 -3.22 5.34
C GLU A 83 -4.94 -3.87 6.67
N MET A 84 -5.28 -3.12 7.69
CA MET A 84 -5.51 -3.67 9.01
C MET A 84 -6.88 -3.23 9.53
N TYR A 85 -7.63 -4.18 10.05
CA TYR A 85 -8.98 -3.94 10.49
C TYR A 85 -9.10 -3.88 12.01
N ALA A 86 -7.98 -4.11 12.69
CA ALA A 86 -7.93 -3.96 14.14
C ALA A 86 -6.55 -3.45 14.50
N SER A 87 -6.47 -2.74 15.58
CA SER A 87 -5.21 -2.24 16.07
C SER A 87 -4.34 -3.44 16.43
N LEU A 88 -3.07 -3.37 16.09
CA LEU A 88 -2.13 -4.43 16.40
C LEU A 88 -1.36 -4.16 17.69
N SER A 89 -1.93 -3.37 18.56
CA SER A 89 -1.29 -3.12 19.82
C SER A 89 -1.25 -4.41 20.64
N PRO A 90 -0.28 -4.57 21.53
CA PRO A 90 -0.17 -5.80 22.29
C PRO A 90 -1.41 -6.15 23.07
N THR A 91 -2.11 -5.16 23.60
CA THR A 91 -3.30 -5.46 24.34
C THR A 91 -4.40 -5.97 23.46
N ALA A 92 -4.47 -5.53 22.25
CA ALA A 92 -5.53 -5.96 21.36
C ALA A 92 -5.30 -7.36 20.84
N SER A 93 -4.09 -7.78 20.83
CA SER A 93 -3.77 -9.05 20.20
C SER A 93 -4.03 -10.25 21.08
N ILE A 94 -4.38 -10.04 22.28
CA ILE A 94 -4.61 -11.16 23.17
C ILE A 94 -6.02 -11.66 23.21
#